data_b09e93c66a62e6e361b082e1ef47693c
#
_entry.id   b09e93c66a62e6e361b082e1ef47693c
#
_cell.length_a   1.000
_cell.length_b   1.000
_cell.length_c   1.000
_cell.angle_alpha   90.00
_cell.angle_beta   90.00
_cell.angle_gamma   90.00
#
_symmetry.space_group_name_H-M   'P 1'
#
loop_
_entity.id
_entity.type
_entity.pdbx_description
1 polymer ?
#
loop_
_entity_poly.entity_id
_entity_poly.type
_entity_poly.pdbx_seq_one_letter_code
_entity_poly.pdbx_strand_id
1 'polypeptide(L)'
;AILAAMAGAAILFGRSLEISARTLAGDLFSLFAGVCYAFYLIPLQKARGTLGNWSLLAWSSLASAPLLLAIALALGEPVWPQTWWPLIGLALSSQVLGQGLLVYSLKHFRPLVIGLMLLTQPVIGVLAGWLAFGETVGGVDLIGMALVASALVIARASEKPA
;
A
#
# COMPACT_ATOMS: atom_id res chain seq x y z
N ALA A 1 -5.88 9.60 -16.40
CA ALA A 1 -5.39 8.47 -15.60
C ALA A 1 -5.71 8.63 -14.10
N ILE A 2 -5.20 9.69 -13.43
CA ILE A 2 -5.34 9.87 -11.96
C ILE A 2 -6.81 9.89 -11.52
N LEU A 3 -7.67 10.68 -12.18
CA LEU A 3 -9.09 10.77 -11.83
C LEU A 3 -9.81 9.42 -12.01
N ALA A 4 -9.49 8.67 -13.06
CA ALA A 4 -10.07 7.35 -13.28
C ALA A 4 -9.61 6.34 -12.21
N ALA A 5 -8.32 6.38 -11.83
CA ALA A 5 -7.78 5.55 -10.77
C ALA A 5 -8.40 5.88 -9.40
N MET A 6 -8.54 7.16 -9.08
CA MET A 6 -9.20 7.61 -7.84
C MET A 6 -10.68 7.23 -7.81
N ALA A 7 -11.40 7.40 -8.91
CA ALA A 7 -12.79 7.00 -9.00
C ALA A 7 -12.96 5.48 -8.83
N GLY A 8 -12.11 4.68 -9.50
CA GLY A 8 -12.12 3.23 -9.37
C GLY A 8 -11.82 2.77 -7.94
N ALA A 9 -10.80 3.35 -7.31
CA ALA A 9 -10.48 3.08 -5.90
C ALA A 9 -11.62 3.49 -4.97
N ALA A 10 -12.22 4.69 -5.16
CA ALA A 10 -13.33 5.15 -4.35
C ALA A 10 -14.58 4.24 -4.47
N ILE A 11 -14.85 3.69 -5.66
CA ILE A 11 -15.94 2.72 -5.86
C ILE A 11 -15.66 1.43 -5.09
N LEU A 12 -14.42 0.92 -5.16
CA LEU A 12 -14.04 -0.32 -4.43
C LEU A 12 -14.08 -0.14 -2.92
N PHE A 13 -13.60 0.99 -2.41
CA PHE A 13 -13.68 1.32 -0.98
C PHE A 13 -15.10 1.65 -0.52
N GLY A 14 -15.89 2.34 -1.35
CA GLY A 14 -17.23 2.79 -1.00
C GLY A 14 -18.20 1.65 -0.68
N ARG A 15 -17.97 0.46 -1.22
CA ARG A 15 -18.76 -0.74 -0.91
C ARG A 15 -18.49 -1.27 0.51
N SER A 16 -17.31 -1.05 1.04
CA SER A 16 -16.92 -1.48 2.39
C SER A 16 -17.34 -0.50 3.48
N LEU A 17 -17.92 0.67 3.10
CA LEU A 17 -18.35 1.70 4.03
C LEU A 17 -19.69 1.32 4.68
N GLU A 18 -19.65 0.48 5.70
CA GLU A 18 -20.70 0.52 6.72
C GLU A 18 -20.48 1.79 7.55
N ILE A 19 -21.33 2.81 7.34
CA ILE A 19 -21.23 4.10 8.02
C ILE A 19 -21.61 3.90 9.49
N SER A 20 -20.63 3.53 10.31
CA SER A 20 -20.73 3.56 11.77
C SER A 20 -19.65 4.51 12.31
N ALA A 21 -19.89 5.12 13.47
CA ALA A 21 -18.89 5.99 14.10
C ALA A 21 -17.54 5.28 14.36
N ARG A 22 -17.56 3.97 14.46
CA ARG A 22 -16.37 3.14 14.68
C ARG A 22 -15.55 2.95 13.39
N THR A 23 -16.21 2.80 12.25
CA THR A 23 -15.56 2.69 10.94
C THR A 23 -14.99 4.03 10.48
N LEU A 24 -15.70 5.15 10.78
CA LEU A 24 -15.23 6.49 10.41
C LEU A 24 -13.85 6.82 11.01
N ALA A 25 -13.59 6.45 12.26
CA ALA A 25 -12.28 6.64 12.87
C ALA A 25 -11.20 5.83 12.14
N GLY A 26 -11.48 4.57 11.78
CA GLY A 26 -10.58 3.73 10.99
C GLY A 26 -10.29 4.32 9.61
N ASP A 27 -11.32 4.85 8.94
CA ASP A 27 -11.18 5.48 7.62
C ASP A 27 -10.33 6.76 7.68
N LEU A 28 -10.51 7.59 8.73
CA LEU A 28 -9.66 8.76 8.95
C LEU A 28 -8.20 8.39 9.22
N PHE A 29 -7.95 7.36 10.03
CA PHE A 29 -6.59 6.85 10.25
C PHE A 29 -5.98 6.29 8.97
N SER A 30 -6.74 5.58 8.14
CA SER A 30 -6.30 5.07 6.85
C SER A 30 -5.94 6.20 5.88
N LEU A 31 -6.75 7.26 5.83
CA LEU A 31 -6.46 8.45 5.03
C LEU A 31 -5.18 9.13 5.52
N PHE A 32 -5.05 9.32 6.82
CA PHE A 32 -3.84 9.90 7.44
C PHE A 32 -2.60 9.05 7.12
N ALA A 33 -2.70 7.73 7.23
CA ALA A 33 -1.61 6.81 6.87
C ALA A 33 -1.22 6.95 5.39
N GLY A 34 -2.21 7.10 4.49
CA GLY A 34 -1.95 7.35 3.06
C GLY A 34 -1.19 8.64 2.80
N VAL A 35 -1.54 9.72 3.51
CA VAL A 35 -0.81 11.01 3.45
C VAL A 35 0.63 10.84 3.96
N CYS A 36 0.81 10.20 5.11
CA CYS A 36 2.14 9.90 5.65
C CYS A 36 2.98 9.06 4.68
N TYR A 37 2.34 8.09 4.01
CA TYR A 37 3.00 7.24 3.01
C TYR A 37 3.45 8.04 1.79
N ALA A 38 2.64 8.99 1.31
CA ALA A 38 3.03 9.88 0.22
C ALA A 38 4.26 10.74 0.60
N PHE A 39 4.25 11.29 1.81
CA PHE A 39 5.41 12.04 2.35
C PHE A 39 6.65 11.16 2.54
N TYR A 40 6.48 9.90 2.86
CA TYR A 40 7.58 8.93 2.97
C TYR A 40 8.23 8.61 1.61
N LEU A 41 7.44 8.47 0.55
CA LEU A 41 7.97 8.11 -0.78
C LEU A 41 8.91 9.16 -1.37
N ILE A 42 8.68 10.45 -1.11
CA ILE A 42 9.48 11.54 -1.68
C ILE A 42 10.95 11.51 -1.19
N PRO A 43 11.22 11.53 0.13
CA PRO A 43 12.58 11.43 0.64
C PRO A 43 13.21 10.06 0.35
N LEU A 44 12.40 9.00 0.34
CA LEU A 44 12.87 7.66 0.02
C LEU A 44 13.44 7.59 -1.41
N GLN A 45 12.76 8.21 -2.38
CA GLN A 45 13.24 8.30 -3.75
C GLN A 45 14.55 9.09 -3.86
N LYS A 46 14.66 10.22 -3.16
CA LYS A 46 15.90 11.00 -3.12
C LYS A 46 17.07 10.19 -2.54
N ALA A 47 16.85 9.53 -1.42
CA ALA A 47 17.85 8.69 -0.76
C ALA A 47 18.22 7.46 -1.60
N ARG A 48 17.31 6.95 -2.44
CA ARG A 48 17.58 5.87 -3.37
C ARG A 48 18.62 6.22 -4.44
N GLY A 49 18.81 7.50 -4.73
CA GLY A 49 19.87 7.98 -5.63
C GLY A 49 21.28 7.79 -5.07
N THR A 50 21.43 7.78 -3.74
CA THR A 50 22.72 7.70 -3.04
C THR A 50 22.94 6.37 -2.31
N LEU A 51 21.88 5.74 -1.83
CA LEU A 51 21.94 4.50 -1.06
C LEU A 51 21.53 3.28 -1.88
N GLY A 52 22.15 2.15 -1.58
CA GLY A 52 21.74 0.86 -2.13
C GLY A 52 20.34 0.45 -1.66
N ASN A 53 19.68 -0.42 -2.43
CA ASN A 53 18.33 -0.89 -2.12
C ASN A 53 18.21 -1.45 -0.69
N TRP A 54 19.07 -2.37 -0.34
CA TRP A 54 19.04 -3.05 0.96
C TRP A 54 19.46 -2.15 2.12
N SER A 55 20.43 -1.27 1.88
CA SER A 55 20.86 -0.29 2.88
C SER A 55 19.74 0.68 3.23
N LEU A 56 19.01 1.17 2.21
CA LEU A 56 17.89 2.07 2.40
C LEU A 56 16.74 1.40 3.16
N LEU A 57 16.43 0.15 2.80
CA LEU A 57 15.42 -0.64 3.49
C LEU A 57 15.80 -0.90 4.95
N ALA A 58 17.07 -1.28 5.19
CA ALA A 58 17.56 -1.52 6.55
C ALA A 58 17.50 -0.26 7.42
N TRP A 59 17.98 0.88 6.91
CA TRP A 59 17.93 2.14 7.65
C TRP A 59 16.50 2.62 7.92
N SER A 60 15.59 2.52 6.96
CA SER A 60 14.20 2.89 7.18
C SER A 60 13.51 2.01 8.22
N SER A 61 13.77 0.70 8.18
CA SER A 61 13.25 -0.25 9.19
C SER A 61 13.85 -0.01 10.58
N LEU A 62 15.15 0.23 10.65
CA LEU A 62 15.85 0.49 11.92
C LEU A 62 15.36 1.80 12.56
N ALA A 63 15.05 2.81 11.78
CA ALA A 63 14.51 4.08 12.26
C ALA A 63 13.06 3.95 12.75
N SER A 64 12.23 3.16 12.06
CA SER A 64 10.80 3.03 12.40
C SER A 64 10.54 2.03 13.52
N ALA A 65 11.31 0.96 13.65
CA ALA A 65 11.08 -0.11 14.62
C ALA A 65 11.05 0.36 16.08
N PRO A 66 11.99 1.20 16.56
CA PRO A 66 11.95 1.69 17.95
C PRO A 66 10.73 2.56 18.24
N LEU A 67 10.30 3.37 17.26
CA LEU A 67 9.12 4.22 17.39
C LEU A 67 7.85 3.38 17.51
N LEU A 68 7.69 2.38 16.63
CA LEU A 68 6.54 1.47 16.67
C LEU A 68 6.53 0.65 17.97
N LEU A 69 7.69 0.20 18.44
CA LEU A 69 7.81 -0.49 19.72
C LEU A 69 7.39 0.40 20.89
N ALA A 70 7.86 1.65 20.91
CA ALA A 70 7.46 2.60 21.94
C ALA A 70 5.95 2.88 21.94
N ILE A 71 5.33 3.00 20.78
CA ILE A 71 3.87 3.16 20.64
C ILE A 71 3.15 1.91 21.15
N ALA A 72 3.58 0.71 20.77
CA ALA A 72 2.96 -0.54 21.20
C ALA A 72 3.02 -0.68 22.73
N LEU A 73 4.17 -0.37 23.34
CA LEU A 73 4.34 -0.38 24.80
C LEU A 73 3.45 0.67 25.48
N ALA A 74 3.34 1.87 24.92
CA ALA A 74 2.48 2.93 25.46
C ALA A 74 1.00 2.57 25.41
N LEU A 75 0.56 1.81 24.40
CA LEU A 75 -0.79 1.31 24.25
C LEU A 75 -1.08 0.04 25.07
N GLY A 76 -0.07 -0.51 25.74
CA GLY A 76 -0.19 -1.75 26.53
C GLY A 76 -0.36 -3.00 25.68
N GLU A 77 0.05 -2.95 24.41
CA GLU A 77 -0.06 -4.09 23.49
C GLU A 77 0.97 -5.17 23.85
N PRO A 78 0.61 -6.46 23.74
CA PRO A 78 1.55 -7.56 23.99
C PRO A 78 2.62 -7.60 22.91
N VAL A 79 3.84 -7.21 23.28
CA VAL A 79 4.97 -7.14 22.34
C VAL A 79 5.52 -8.54 21.99
N TRP A 80 5.33 -9.53 22.87
CA TRP A 80 5.82 -10.88 22.64
C TRP A 80 4.75 -11.75 22.00
N PRO A 81 4.97 -12.24 20.78
CA PRO A 81 3.96 -13.03 20.06
C PRO A 81 3.85 -14.45 20.63
N GLN A 82 2.65 -15.00 20.63
CA GLN A 82 2.40 -16.40 20.96
C GLN A 82 2.89 -17.35 19.84
N THR A 83 2.86 -16.88 18.61
CA THR A 83 3.25 -17.66 17.44
C THR A 83 4.09 -16.80 16.48
N TRP A 84 5.30 -17.27 16.17
CA TRP A 84 6.25 -16.52 15.33
C TRP A 84 6.03 -16.68 13.83
N TRP A 85 5.49 -17.81 13.36
CA TRP A 85 5.37 -18.12 11.94
C TRP A 85 4.61 -17.09 11.12
N PRO A 86 3.43 -16.60 11.54
CA PRO A 86 2.71 -15.57 10.78
C PRO A 86 3.50 -14.26 10.70
N LEU A 87 4.22 -13.89 11.76
CA LEU A 87 5.02 -12.66 11.81
C LEU A 87 6.26 -12.75 10.92
N ILE A 88 6.94 -13.90 10.91
CA ILE A 88 8.07 -14.15 10.01
C ILE A 88 7.58 -14.13 8.56
N GLY A 89 6.48 -14.81 8.26
CA GLY A 89 5.86 -14.81 6.94
C GLY A 89 5.51 -13.39 6.48
N LEU A 90 4.88 -12.59 7.34
CA LEU A 90 4.54 -11.21 7.06
C LEU A 90 5.80 -10.34 6.86
N ALA A 91 6.81 -10.49 7.72
CA ALA A 91 8.06 -9.74 7.61
C ALA A 91 8.80 -10.05 6.29
N LEU A 92 8.90 -11.31 5.91
CA LEU A 92 9.56 -11.70 4.67
C LEU A 92 8.76 -11.28 3.43
N SER A 93 7.47 -11.52 3.39
CA SER A 93 6.64 -11.21 2.22
C SER A 93 6.39 -9.71 2.07
N SER A 94 6.02 -9.01 3.13
CA SER A 94 5.68 -7.59 3.07
C SER A 94 6.93 -6.71 3.14
N GLN A 95 7.79 -6.90 4.14
CA GLN A 95 8.89 -5.99 4.39
C GLN A 95 10.10 -6.28 3.50
N VAL A 96 10.48 -7.54 3.33
CA VAL A 96 11.66 -7.86 2.50
C VAL A 96 11.28 -7.84 1.02
N LEU A 97 10.29 -8.61 0.59
CA LEU A 97 9.90 -8.68 -0.81
C LEU A 97 9.12 -7.44 -1.24
N GLY A 98 8.04 -7.07 -0.56
CA GLY A 98 7.18 -5.97 -0.95
C GLY A 98 7.89 -4.61 -0.91
N GLN A 99 8.44 -4.24 0.23
CA GLN A 99 9.19 -2.98 0.37
C GLN A 99 10.51 -3.01 -0.40
N GLY A 100 11.18 -4.17 -0.48
CA GLY A 100 12.39 -4.33 -1.29
C GLY A 100 12.14 -4.06 -2.77
N LEU A 101 11.05 -4.58 -3.35
CA LEU A 101 10.63 -4.32 -4.73
C LEU A 101 10.20 -2.87 -4.93
N LEU A 102 9.50 -2.28 -3.95
CA LEU A 102 9.11 -0.87 -3.99
C LEU A 102 10.35 0.03 -4.07
N VAL A 103 11.30 -0.14 -3.14
CA VAL A 103 12.55 0.64 -3.11
C VAL A 103 13.37 0.42 -4.39
N TYR A 104 13.40 -0.81 -4.92
CA TYR A 104 14.02 -1.10 -6.21
C TYR A 104 13.37 -0.31 -7.35
N SER A 105 12.04 -0.29 -7.37
CA SER A 105 11.25 0.39 -8.40
C SER A 105 11.43 1.91 -8.40
N LEU A 106 11.70 2.52 -7.24
CA LEU A 106 11.97 3.96 -7.10
C LEU A 106 13.18 4.44 -7.92
N LYS A 107 14.10 3.55 -8.26
CA LYS A 107 15.23 3.88 -9.15
C LYS A 107 14.82 3.96 -10.63
N HIS A 108 13.82 3.19 -11.04
CA HIS A 108 13.48 2.97 -12.44
C HIS A 108 12.21 3.70 -12.87
N PHE A 109 11.34 4.05 -11.92
CA PHE A 109 10.05 4.67 -12.19
C PHE A 109 9.88 5.97 -11.42
N ARG A 110 9.09 6.88 -12.00
CA ARG A 110 8.70 8.13 -11.33
C ARG A 110 7.73 7.81 -10.17
N PRO A 111 7.71 8.60 -9.07
CA PRO A 111 6.81 8.38 -7.94
C PRO A 111 5.34 8.31 -8.32
N LEU A 112 4.94 9.09 -9.33
CA LEU A 112 3.57 9.08 -9.85
C LEU A 112 3.18 7.70 -10.39
N VAL A 113 4.07 7.06 -11.15
CA VAL A 113 3.84 5.73 -11.73
C VAL A 113 3.75 4.69 -10.63
N ILE A 114 4.63 4.76 -9.63
CA ILE A 114 4.60 3.87 -8.47
C ILE A 114 3.29 4.05 -7.69
N GLY A 115 2.88 5.31 -7.46
CA GLY A 115 1.59 5.59 -6.82
C GLY A 115 0.40 5.01 -7.58
N LEU A 116 0.40 5.12 -8.92
CA LEU A 116 -0.64 4.51 -9.75
C LEU A 116 -0.60 2.98 -9.71
N MET A 117 0.60 2.38 -9.68
CA MET A 117 0.73 0.92 -9.52
C MET A 117 0.21 0.46 -8.16
N LEU A 118 0.42 1.22 -7.09
CA LEU A 118 -0.12 0.90 -5.77
C LEU A 118 -1.65 0.93 -5.73
N LEU A 119 -2.31 1.66 -6.61
CA LEU A 119 -3.77 1.63 -6.76
C LEU A 119 -4.31 0.29 -7.30
N THR A 120 -3.44 -0.65 -7.72
CA THR A 120 -3.85 -2.03 -7.98
C THR A 120 -4.14 -2.82 -6.69
N GLN A 121 -3.68 -2.36 -5.53
CA GLN A 121 -3.88 -3.07 -4.26
C GLN A 121 -5.35 -3.37 -3.95
N PRO A 122 -6.31 -2.43 -4.11
CA PRO A 122 -7.73 -2.74 -3.93
C PRO A 122 -8.22 -3.86 -4.87
N VAL A 123 -7.75 -3.87 -6.11
CA VAL A 123 -8.10 -4.92 -7.09
C VAL A 123 -7.59 -6.28 -6.62
N ILE A 124 -6.34 -6.33 -6.16
CA ILE A 124 -5.74 -7.55 -5.61
C ILE A 124 -6.49 -7.99 -4.36
N GLY A 125 -6.91 -7.03 -3.49
CA GLY A 125 -7.70 -7.31 -2.30
C GLY A 125 -9.04 -7.99 -2.63
N VAL A 126 -9.79 -7.46 -3.61
CA VAL A 126 -11.05 -8.06 -4.07
C VAL A 126 -10.83 -9.47 -4.63
N LEU A 127 -9.80 -9.65 -5.45
CA LEU A 127 -9.47 -10.96 -6.01
C LEU A 127 -9.07 -11.96 -4.92
N ALA A 128 -8.30 -11.55 -3.93
CA ALA A 128 -7.91 -12.38 -2.80
C ALA A 128 -9.12 -12.75 -1.92
N GLY A 129 -10.03 -11.80 -1.66
CA GLY A 129 -11.30 -12.03 -0.96
C GLY A 129 -12.15 -13.08 -1.66
N TRP A 130 -12.29 -12.95 -2.98
CA TRP A 130 -13.02 -13.92 -3.78
C TRP A 130 -12.38 -15.31 -3.77
N LEU A 131 -11.07 -15.41 -4.01
CA LEU A 131 -10.38 -16.69 -4.15
C LEU A 131 -10.14 -17.41 -2.82
N ALA A 132 -9.79 -16.67 -1.76
CA ALA A 132 -9.41 -17.26 -0.48
C ALA A 132 -10.58 -17.36 0.51
N PHE A 133 -11.55 -16.45 0.44
CA PHE A 133 -12.65 -16.36 1.40
C PHE A 133 -14.04 -16.59 0.78
N GLY A 134 -14.13 -16.82 -0.53
CA GLY A 134 -15.39 -17.06 -1.23
C GLY A 134 -16.31 -15.83 -1.26
N GLU A 135 -15.76 -14.63 -1.14
CA GLU A 135 -16.53 -13.40 -1.22
C GLU A 135 -17.13 -13.22 -2.62
N THR A 136 -18.34 -12.69 -2.68
CA THR A 136 -19.00 -12.46 -3.97
C THR A 136 -18.49 -11.17 -4.62
N VAL A 137 -17.94 -11.28 -5.82
CA VAL A 137 -17.56 -10.13 -6.64
C VAL A 137 -18.81 -9.61 -7.35
N GLY A 138 -19.24 -8.39 -7.02
CA GLY A 138 -20.40 -7.74 -7.63
C GLY A 138 -20.05 -6.94 -8.88
N GLY A 139 -21.10 -6.50 -9.61
CA GLY A 139 -20.91 -5.65 -10.80
C GLY A 139 -20.19 -4.32 -10.48
N VAL A 140 -20.39 -3.79 -9.29
CA VAL A 140 -19.74 -2.55 -8.82
C VAL A 140 -18.23 -2.77 -8.63
N ASP A 141 -17.81 -3.94 -8.13
CA ASP A 141 -16.38 -4.27 -7.99
C ASP A 141 -15.71 -4.37 -9.37
N LEU A 142 -16.39 -4.99 -10.33
CA LEU A 142 -15.90 -5.10 -11.71
C LEU A 142 -15.71 -3.72 -12.36
N ILE A 143 -16.64 -2.78 -12.14
CA ILE A 143 -16.50 -1.41 -12.62
C ILE A 143 -15.30 -0.72 -11.98
N GLY A 144 -15.15 -0.82 -10.66
CA GLY A 144 -14.02 -0.25 -9.94
C GLY A 144 -12.68 -0.81 -10.42
N MET A 145 -12.59 -2.13 -10.59
CA MET A 145 -11.39 -2.80 -11.11
C MET A 145 -11.07 -2.35 -12.56
N ALA A 146 -12.10 -2.25 -13.43
CA ALA A 146 -11.91 -1.82 -14.81
C ALA A 146 -11.43 -0.35 -14.89
N LEU A 147 -11.93 0.53 -14.03
CA LEU A 147 -11.46 1.92 -13.94
C LEU A 147 -9.99 2.02 -13.50
N VAL A 148 -9.59 1.25 -12.49
CA VAL A 148 -8.19 1.20 -12.05
C VAL A 148 -7.29 0.65 -13.16
N ALA A 149 -7.68 -0.44 -13.81
CA ALA A 149 -6.93 -1.03 -14.91
C ALA A 149 -6.79 -0.07 -16.09
N SER A 150 -7.88 0.60 -16.49
CA SER A 150 -7.85 1.60 -17.57
C SER A 150 -6.93 2.78 -17.23
N ALA A 151 -6.94 3.24 -15.98
CA ALA A 151 -6.05 4.31 -15.52
C ALA A 151 -4.58 3.95 -15.65
N LEU A 152 -4.21 2.70 -15.34
CA LEU A 152 -2.84 2.21 -15.48
C LEU A 152 -2.42 2.13 -16.95
N VAL A 153 -3.29 1.65 -17.83
CA VAL A 153 -3.02 1.60 -19.28
C VAL A 153 -2.80 3.02 -19.84
N ILE A 154 -3.67 3.97 -19.48
CA ILE A 154 -3.55 5.37 -19.90
C ILE A 154 -2.25 5.99 -19.33
N ALA A 155 -1.91 5.72 -18.06
CA ALA A 155 -0.69 6.24 -17.46
C ALA A 155 0.55 5.73 -18.20
N ARG A 156 0.61 4.43 -18.50
CA ARG A 156 1.71 3.82 -19.26
C ARG A 156 1.81 4.35 -20.68
N ALA A 157 0.66 4.53 -21.36
CA ALA A 157 0.64 5.08 -22.73
C ALA A 157 1.08 6.55 -22.78
N SER A 158 0.95 7.29 -21.69
CA SER A 158 1.36 8.69 -21.58
C SER A 158 2.84 8.87 -21.21
N GLU A 159 3.54 7.81 -20.81
CA GLU A 159 4.97 7.84 -20.61
C GLU A 159 5.69 7.83 -21.96
N LYS A 160 6.27 8.97 -22.35
CA LYS A 160 7.23 8.98 -23.46
C LYS A 160 8.42 8.11 -23.07
N PRO A 161 8.88 7.21 -23.97
CA PRO A 161 10.11 6.49 -23.74
C PRO A 161 11.25 7.51 -23.54
N ALA A 162 12.01 7.28 -22.48
CA ALA A 162 13.20 8.07 -22.15
C ALA A 162 14.34 7.74 -23.13
#